data_7c23f0bb53413c6c45630813ab253e00
#
_entry.id   7c23f0bb53413c6c45630813ab253e00
#
_cell.length_a   1.000
_cell.length_b   1.000
_cell.length_c   1.000
_cell.angle_alpha   90.00
_cell.angle_beta   90.00
_cell.angle_gamma   90.00
#
_symmetry.space_group_name_H-M   'P 1'
#
loop_
_entity.id
_entity.type
_entity.pdbx_description
1 polymer ?
#
loop_
_entity_poly.entity_id
_entity_poly.type
_entity_poly.pdbx_seq_one_letter_code
_entity_poly.pdbx_strand_id
1 'polypeptide(L)'
;MKKVLIVSVIFFLSCAQPTKSEKSSIECNQDPEYFLLRPEVEKAFGYSHAVKICNQIKISGAVSMDDSANPIAIGNMEQQMINCYADLKKVLDHYNASFDDVVVENIFTTDMNSFLEVSSYRNKIYTKHFPTGSWVGVKELAFPEFMIEIELEVHIKN
;
A
#
# COMPACT_ATOMS: atom_id res chain seq x y z
N MET A 1 81.41 -39.01 2.51
CA MET A 1 80.08 -39.18 1.86
C MET A 1 79.08 -38.42 2.72
N LYS A 2 78.65 -37.19 2.27
CA LYS A 2 77.67 -36.34 2.95
C LYS A 2 76.29 -36.66 2.44
N LYS A 3 75.37 -37.13 3.25
CA LYS A 3 73.95 -37.35 2.90
C LYS A 3 73.20 -36.03 3.04
N VAL A 4 72.63 -35.56 1.95
CA VAL A 4 71.75 -34.39 1.92
C VAL A 4 70.32 -34.87 2.15
N LEU A 5 69.70 -34.36 3.22
CA LEU A 5 68.34 -34.62 3.57
C LEU A 5 67.45 -33.56 2.92
N ILE A 6 66.63 -33.94 1.94
CA ILE A 6 65.66 -33.04 1.32
C ILE A 6 64.39 -33.08 2.13
N VAL A 7 64.05 -31.96 2.79
CA VAL A 7 62.76 -31.81 3.50
C VAL A 7 61.77 -31.18 2.51
N SER A 8 60.78 -31.99 2.12
CA SER A 8 59.70 -31.55 1.26
C SER A 8 58.62 -30.84 2.10
N VAL A 9 58.47 -29.55 1.92
CA VAL A 9 57.42 -28.78 2.58
C VAL A 9 56.15 -28.84 1.70
N ILE A 10 55.14 -29.52 2.17
CA ILE A 10 53.81 -29.57 1.51
C ILE A 10 53.02 -28.37 1.99
N PHE A 11 52.77 -27.40 1.10
CA PHE A 11 51.83 -26.32 1.34
C PHE A 11 50.40 -26.81 1.12
N PHE A 12 49.62 -26.95 2.18
CA PHE A 12 48.18 -27.12 2.07
C PHE A 12 47.52 -25.75 1.71
N LEU A 13 47.13 -25.57 0.47
CA LEU A 13 46.25 -24.46 0.07
C LEU A 13 44.84 -24.76 0.59
N SER A 14 44.48 -24.17 1.72
CA SER A 14 43.12 -24.19 2.18
C SER A 14 42.28 -23.25 1.32
N CYS A 15 41.53 -23.77 0.35
CA CYS A 15 40.48 -23.04 -0.35
C CYS A 15 39.34 -22.79 0.64
N ALA A 16 39.30 -21.57 1.20
CA ALA A 16 38.09 -21.10 1.87
C ALA A 16 36.96 -20.94 0.82
N GLN A 17 35.96 -21.80 0.87
CA GLN A 17 34.74 -21.63 0.06
C GLN A 17 34.01 -20.38 0.56
N PRO A 18 33.55 -19.49 -0.35
CA PRO A 18 32.70 -18.39 0.05
C PRO A 18 31.40 -18.96 0.61
N THR A 19 31.13 -18.67 1.88
CA THR A 19 29.82 -18.93 2.50
C THR A 19 28.76 -18.18 1.68
N LYS A 20 27.93 -18.93 0.97
CA LYS A 20 26.71 -18.44 0.33
C LYS A 20 25.86 -17.81 1.45
N SER A 21 25.76 -16.48 1.45
CA SER A 21 24.76 -15.77 2.25
C SER A 21 23.40 -16.29 1.77
N GLU A 22 22.77 -17.19 2.52
CA GLU A 22 21.37 -17.49 2.37
C GLU A 22 20.61 -16.20 2.67
N LYS A 23 20.20 -15.50 1.61
CA LYS A 23 19.10 -14.57 1.70
C LYS A 23 17.89 -15.42 2.10
N SER A 24 17.55 -15.42 3.38
CA SER A 24 16.28 -15.89 3.87
C SER A 24 15.21 -15.06 3.15
N SER A 25 14.69 -15.58 2.05
CA SER A 25 13.40 -15.13 1.53
C SER A 25 12.40 -15.56 2.61
N ILE A 26 11.88 -14.60 3.36
CA ILE A 26 10.73 -14.86 4.23
C ILE A 26 9.60 -15.21 3.27
N GLU A 27 9.40 -16.50 3.01
CA GLU A 27 8.23 -16.99 2.28
C GLU A 27 7.01 -16.67 3.14
N CYS A 28 6.15 -15.82 2.58
CA CYS A 28 4.87 -15.54 3.19
C CYS A 28 3.93 -16.74 2.99
N ASN A 29 3.66 -17.46 4.05
CA ASN A 29 2.75 -18.62 4.08
C ASN A 29 1.43 -18.31 4.80
N GLN A 30 1.04 -17.03 4.86
CA GLN A 30 -0.21 -16.61 5.48
C GLN A 30 -1.33 -16.54 4.44
N ASP A 31 -2.51 -17.04 4.80
CA ASP A 31 -3.72 -16.85 3.99
C ASP A 31 -4.09 -15.37 3.93
N PRO A 32 -4.67 -14.90 2.80
CA PRO A 32 -5.17 -13.53 2.69
C PRO A 32 -6.24 -13.21 3.74
N GLU A 33 -6.08 -12.10 4.45
CA GLU A 33 -7.07 -11.57 5.40
C GLU A 33 -7.86 -10.46 4.71
N TYR A 34 -9.18 -10.69 4.52
CA TYR A 34 -10.08 -9.72 3.89
C TYR A 34 -10.81 -8.89 4.94
N PHE A 35 -10.96 -7.60 4.68
CA PHE A 35 -11.68 -6.66 5.53
C PHE A 35 -12.82 -5.99 4.78
N LEU A 36 -13.95 -5.84 5.47
CA LEU A 36 -15.13 -5.14 5.00
C LEU A 36 -15.38 -3.92 5.91
N LEU A 37 -15.34 -2.72 5.37
CA LEU A 37 -15.62 -1.48 6.09
C LEU A 37 -17.13 -1.27 6.28
N ARG A 38 -17.91 -1.61 5.24
CA ARG A 38 -19.38 -1.56 5.18
C ARG A 38 -19.91 -2.89 4.66
N PRO A 39 -19.98 -3.94 5.53
CA PRO A 39 -20.19 -5.33 5.08
C PRO A 39 -21.40 -5.55 4.18
N GLU A 40 -22.52 -4.88 4.45
CA GLU A 40 -23.76 -5.08 3.67
C GLU A 40 -23.63 -4.44 2.28
N VAL A 41 -23.00 -3.28 2.19
CA VAL A 41 -22.77 -2.57 0.93
C VAL A 41 -21.77 -3.35 0.07
N GLU A 42 -20.63 -3.72 0.63
CA GLU A 42 -19.53 -4.37 -0.07
C GLU A 42 -19.92 -5.75 -0.57
N LYS A 43 -20.69 -6.52 0.23
CA LYS A 43 -21.28 -7.79 -0.23
C LYS A 43 -22.27 -7.60 -1.37
N ALA A 44 -23.10 -6.57 -1.30
CA ALA A 44 -24.07 -6.28 -2.37
C ALA A 44 -23.40 -5.90 -3.69
N PHE A 45 -22.28 -5.19 -3.64
CA PHE A 45 -21.49 -4.80 -4.80
C PHE A 45 -20.42 -5.83 -5.21
N GLY A 46 -20.18 -6.87 -4.38
CA GLY A 46 -19.30 -7.99 -4.71
C GLY A 46 -17.80 -7.67 -4.60
N TYR A 47 -17.39 -6.86 -3.62
CA TYR A 47 -15.97 -6.55 -3.37
C TYR A 47 -15.62 -6.59 -1.88
N SER A 48 -14.32 -6.62 -1.57
CA SER A 48 -13.77 -6.41 -0.23
C SER A 48 -13.08 -5.06 -0.17
N HIS A 49 -13.25 -4.34 0.93
CA HIS A 49 -12.63 -3.01 1.05
C HIS A 49 -11.12 -3.07 1.13
N ALA A 50 -10.58 -4.11 1.78
CA ALA A 50 -9.14 -4.33 1.79
C ALA A 50 -8.79 -5.82 1.89
N VAL A 51 -7.56 -6.15 1.49
CA VAL A 51 -6.94 -7.44 1.71
C VAL A 51 -5.51 -7.25 2.22
N LYS A 52 -5.17 -7.98 3.30
CA LYS A 52 -3.81 -8.07 3.80
C LYS A 52 -3.20 -9.42 3.44
N ILE A 53 -1.99 -9.39 2.90
CA ILE A 53 -1.18 -10.57 2.60
C ILE A 53 0.20 -10.31 3.19
N CYS A 54 0.51 -11.02 4.26
CA CYS A 54 1.72 -10.80 5.05
C CYS A 54 1.82 -9.34 5.55
N ASN A 55 2.81 -8.60 5.08
CA ASN A 55 3.04 -7.21 5.43
C ASN A 55 2.53 -6.21 4.37
N GLN A 56 1.82 -6.68 3.36
CA GLN A 56 1.21 -5.84 2.33
C GLN A 56 -0.30 -5.77 2.51
N ILE A 57 -0.86 -4.56 2.38
CA ILE A 57 -2.30 -4.34 2.36
C ILE A 57 -2.64 -3.63 1.06
N LYS A 58 -3.64 -4.15 0.34
CA LYS A 58 -4.27 -3.45 -0.79
C LYS A 58 -5.64 -2.97 -0.34
N ILE A 59 -5.90 -1.69 -0.52
CA ILE A 59 -7.14 -1.04 -0.12
C ILE A 59 -7.84 -0.57 -1.40
N SER A 60 -9.08 -1.02 -1.57
CA SER A 60 -9.95 -0.62 -2.67
C SER A 60 -10.26 0.87 -2.65
N GLY A 61 -10.71 1.41 -3.76
CA GLY A 61 -11.06 2.81 -3.90
C GLY A 61 -12.07 3.28 -2.85
N ALA A 62 -11.69 4.30 -2.09
CA ALA A 62 -12.59 4.98 -1.17
C ALA A 62 -13.24 6.15 -1.88
N VAL A 63 -14.56 6.25 -1.78
CA VAL A 63 -15.40 7.33 -2.31
C VAL A 63 -16.19 7.98 -1.20
N SER A 64 -16.72 9.19 -1.45
CA SER A 64 -17.48 9.95 -0.44
C SER A 64 -18.92 9.45 -0.31
N MET A 65 -19.14 8.44 0.56
CA MET A 65 -20.47 7.87 0.82
C MET A 65 -20.72 7.65 2.32
N ASP A 66 -21.99 7.56 2.68
CA ASP A 66 -22.41 7.13 4.02
C ASP A 66 -22.37 5.60 4.20
N ASP A 67 -22.76 5.10 5.37
CA ASP A 67 -22.76 3.66 5.69
C ASP A 67 -23.85 2.86 4.92
N SER A 68 -24.75 3.54 4.22
CA SER A 68 -25.80 2.95 3.36
C SER A 68 -25.48 3.10 1.88
N ALA A 69 -24.24 3.46 1.52
CA ALA A 69 -23.77 3.72 0.15
C ALA A 69 -24.40 4.96 -0.53
N ASN A 70 -25.05 5.86 0.20
CA ASN A 70 -25.52 7.10 -0.42
C ASN A 70 -24.35 8.07 -0.59
N PRO A 71 -24.18 8.68 -1.78
CA PRO A 71 -23.19 9.73 -1.98
C PRO A 71 -23.42 10.92 -1.04
N ILE A 72 -22.34 11.41 -0.42
CA ILE A 72 -22.38 12.58 0.45
C ILE A 72 -21.40 13.66 -0.03
N ALA A 73 -21.58 14.89 0.43
CA ALA A 73 -20.80 16.06 0.01
C ALA A 73 -20.84 16.29 -1.53
N ILE A 74 -22.01 16.10 -2.13
CA ILE A 74 -22.23 16.21 -3.59
C ILE A 74 -21.77 17.59 -4.07
N GLY A 75 -20.95 17.62 -5.14
CA GLY A 75 -20.42 18.84 -5.74
C GLY A 75 -19.31 19.54 -4.92
N ASN A 76 -18.85 18.94 -3.82
CA ASN A 76 -17.79 19.50 -2.98
C ASN A 76 -16.55 18.60 -2.99
N MET A 77 -15.60 18.86 -3.88
CA MET A 77 -14.38 18.08 -4.07
C MET A 77 -13.54 17.96 -2.78
N GLU A 78 -13.37 19.08 -2.06
CA GLU A 78 -12.56 19.07 -0.83
C GLU A 78 -13.17 18.17 0.23
N GLN A 79 -14.49 18.31 0.46
CA GLN A 79 -15.15 17.46 1.47
C GLN A 79 -15.21 16.00 1.04
N GLN A 80 -15.39 15.70 -0.25
CA GLN A 80 -15.31 14.32 -0.74
C GLN A 80 -13.92 13.72 -0.51
N MET A 81 -12.86 14.47 -0.80
CA MET A 81 -11.49 14.03 -0.53
C MET A 81 -11.26 13.78 0.97
N ILE A 82 -11.73 14.66 1.84
CA ILE A 82 -11.67 14.49 3.31
C ILE A 82 -12.37 13.21 3.73
N ASN A 83 -13.55 12.92 3.19
CA ASN A 83 -14.32 11.73 3.50
C ASN A 83 -13.60 10.46 3.04
N CYS A 84 -12.99 10.45 1.85
CA CYS A 84 -12.16 9.35 1.37
C CYS A 84 -11.02 9.04 2.33
N TYR A 85 -10.25 10.04 2.75
CA TYR A 85 -9.15 9.83 3.72
C TYR A 85 -9.64 9.39 5.09
N ALA A 86 -10.83 9.83 5.52
CA ALA A 86 -11.41 9.37 6.77
C ALA A 86 -11.75 7.86 6.74
N ASP A 87 -12.26 7.35 5.62
CA ASP A 87 -12.53 5.93 5.43
C ASP A 87 -11.24 5.11 5.29
N LEU A 88 -10.28 5.60 4.50
CA LEU A 88 -8.95 4.98 4.39
C LEU A 88 -8.26 4.88 5.75
N LYS A 89 -8.42 5.92 6.60
CA LYS A 89 -7.88 5.87 7.97
C LYS A 89 -8.50 4.75 8.81
N LYS A 90 -9.81 4.52 8.72
CA LYS A 90 -10.48 3.41 9.44
C LYS A 90 -9.91 2.05 9.03
N VAL A 91 -9.61 1.88 7.73
CA VAL A 91 -9.00 0.65 7.21
C VAL A 91 -7.57 0.49 7.72
N LEU A 92 -6.77 1.56 7.69
CA LEU A 92 -5.41 1.55 8.23
C LEU A 92 -5.41 1.21 9.73
N ASP A 93 -6.30 1.83 10.50
CA ASP A 93 -6.44 1.58 11.94
C ASP A 93 -6.80 0.11 12.24
N HIS A 94 -7.65 -0.52 11.42
CA HIS A 94 -7.99 -1.94 11.55
C HIS A 94 -6.75 -2.84 11.49
N TYR A 95 -5.81 -2.53 10.62
CA TYR A 95 -4.57 -3.28 10.44
C TYR A 95 -3.40 -2.77 11.29
N ASN A 96 -3.63 -1.84 12.23
CA ASN A 96 -2.59 -1.15 13.02
C ASN A 96 -1.51 -0.49 12.14
N ALA A 97 -1.91 -0.02 10.96
CA ALA A 97 -1.09 0.75 10.02
C ALA A 97 -1.43 2.25 10.09
N SER A 98 -0.63 3.05 9.41
CA SER A 98 -0.80 4.51 9.33
C SER A 98 -0.52 5.01 7.91
N PHE A 99 -0.79 6.28 7.63
CA PHE A 99 -0.40 6.89 6.36
C PHE A 99 1.12 6.91 6.11
N ASP A 100 1.94 6.75 7.17
CA ASP A 100 3.39 6.59 7.03
C ASP A 100 3.82 5.25 6.42
N ASP A 101 2.93 4.27 6.38
CA ASP A 101 3.17 2.94 5.82
C ASP A 101 2.65 2.82 4.38
N VAL A 102 1.96 3.87 3.86
CA VAL A 102 1.45 3.92 2.49
C VAL A 102 2.60 4.07 1.50
N VAL A 103 2.68 3.18 0.52
CA VAL A 103 3.73 3.18 -0.51
C VAL A 103 3.21 3.57 -1.88
N VAL A 104 1.91 3.35 -2.14
CA VAL A 104 1.23 3.78 -3.37
C VAL A 104 -0.09 4.45 -3.02
N GLU A 105 -0.40 5.56 -3.68
CA GLU A 105 -1.70 6.23 -3.67
C GLU A 105 -2.10 6.55 -5.10
N ASN A 106 -3.17 5.94 -5.58
CA ASN A 106 -3.75 6.31 -6.87
C ASN A 106 -5.05 7.10 -6.65
N ILE A 107 -5.18 8.20 -7.36
CA ILE A 107 -6.34 9.08 -7.30
C ILE A 107 -7.00 9.12 -8.67
N PHE A 108 -8.29 8.79 -8.68
CA PHE A 108 -9.16 8.89 -9.86
C PHE A 108 -10.14 10.04 -9.63
N THR A 109 -10.29 10.91 -10.60
CA THR A 109 -11.20 12.06 -10.46
C THR A 109 -11.94 12.35 -11.75
N THR A 110 -13.20 12.74 -11.63
CA THR A 110 -14.02 13.24 -12.76
C THR A 110 -13.78 14.72 -13.05
N ASP A 111 -13.12 15.46 -12.13
CA ASP A 111 -12.78 16.87 -12.27
C ASP A 111 -11.36 17.14 -11.75
N MET A 112 -10.40 17.03 -12.67
CA MET A 112 -8.98 17.25 -12.35
C MET A 112 -8.69 18.67 -11.91
N ASN A 113 -9.40 19.68 -12.45
CA ASN A 113 -9.15 21.07 -12.07
C ASN A 113 -9.55 21.31 -10.61
N SER A 114 -10.75 20.93 -10.22
CA SER A 114 -11.20 21.02 -8.83
C SER A 114 -10.33 20.23 -7.88
N PHE A 115 -9.86 19.04 -8.30
CA PHE A 115 -8.91 18.24 -7.48
C PHE A 115 -7.59 18.99 -7.27
N LEU A 116 -7.00 19.57 -8.30
CA LEU A 116 -5.73 20.29 -8.21
C LEU A 116 -5.81 21.49 -7.23
N GLU A 117 -6.94 22.20 -7.18
CA GLU A 117 -7.16 23.32 -6.25
C GLU A 117 -7.08 22.88 -4.79
N VAL A 118 -7.53 21.66 -4.47
CA VAL A 118 -7.60 21.13 -3.09
C VAL A 118 -6.52 20.09 -2.77
N SER A 119 -5.69 19.71 -3.73
CA SER A 119 -4.69 18.64 -3.62
C SER A 119 -3.68 18.83 -2.48
N SER A 120 -3.46 20.08 -2.05
CA SER A 120 -2.60 20.42 -0.91
C SER A 120 -3.10 19.87 0.43
N TYR A 121 -4.37 19.44 0.53
CA TYR A 121 -4.87 18.73 1.72
C TYR A 121 -4.04 17.49 2.04
N ARG A 122 -3.47 16.83 1.04
CA ARG A 122 -2.57 15.68 1.19
C ARG A 122 -1.34 15.98 2.06
N ASN A 123 -0.90 17.25 2.14
CA ASN A 123 0.19 17.66 3.04
C ASN A 123 -0.17 17.48 4.53
N LYS A 124 -1.45 17.44 4.87
CA LYS A 124 -1.92 17.14 6.24
C LYS A 124 -1.98 15.64 6.52
N ILE A 125 -2.09 14.83 5.47
CA ILE A 125 -2.16 13.37 5.54
C ILE A 125 -0.75 12.77 5.57
N TYR A 126 0.10 13.16 4.62
CA TYR A 126 1.45 12.64 4.46
C TYR A 126 2.47 13.64 5.02
N THR A 127 2.88 13.43 6.30
CA THR A 127 3.76 14.36 7.01
C THR A 127 5.24 13.96 6.99
N LYS A 128 5.55 12.68 6.71
CA LYS A 128 6.93 12.18 6.65
C LYS A 128 7.44 12.05 5.21
N HIS A 129 6.62 11.51 4.31
CA HIS A 129 6.94 11.32 2.90
C HIS A 129 5.65 11.19 2.11
N PHE A 130 5.69 11.48 0.82
CA PHE A 130 4.58 11.18 -0.08
C PHE A 130 4.74 9.77 -0.64
N PRO A 131 3.63 9.01 -0.78
CA PRO A 131 3.65 7.75 -1.52
C PRO A 131 3.91 8.01 -3.02
N THR A 132 4.34 6.98 -3.73
CA THR A 132 4.29 6.96 -5.19
C THR A 132 2.85 6.78 -5.66
N GLY A 133 2.55 7.10 -6.92
CA GLY A 133 1.20 6.88 -7.46
C GLY A 133 0.88 7.75 -8.67
N SER A 134 -0.38 7.72 -9.07
CA SER A 134 -0.87 8.43 -10.24
C SER A 134 -2.14 9.21 -9.93
N TRP A 135 -2.30 10.37 -10.57
CA TRP A 135 -3.53 11.13 -10.62
C TRP A 135 -4.13 10.97 -12.00
N VAL A 136 -5.32 10.41 -12.08
CA VAL A 136 -5.96 10.00 -13.33
C VAL A 136 -7.32 10.67 -13.46
N GLY A 137 -7.50 11.45 -14.52
CA GLY A 137 -8.81 11.94 -14.92
C GLY A 137 -9.62 10.80 -15.56
N VAL A 138 -10.82 10.53 -15.04
CA VAL A 138 -11.73 9.50 -15.54
C VAL A 138 -13.01 10.12 -16.04
N LYS A 139 -13.72 9.43 -16.94
CA LYS A 139 -14.99 9.90 -17.49
C LYS A 139 -16.09 9.89 -16.44
N GLU A 140 -16.14 8.81 -15.64
CA GLU A 140 -17.16 8.57 -14.61
C GLU A 140 -16.61 7.67 -13.51
N LEU A 141 -17.15 7.76 -12.32
CA LEU A 141 -16.98 6.85 -11.20
C LEU A 141 -18.27 6.03 -11.01
N ALA A 142 -18.30 5.18 -9.98
CA ALA A 142 -19.42 4.25 -9.75
C ALA A 142 -20.79 4.95 -9.68
N PHE A 143 -20.85 6.15 -9.10
CA PHE A 143 -22.03 7.02 -9.13
C PHE A 143 -21.65 8.40 -9.67
N PRO A 144 -22.55 9.10 -10.38
CA PRO A 144 -22.27 10.38 -10.99
C PRO A 144 -21.97 11.51 -9.98
N GLU A 145 -22.39 11.34 -8.74
CA GLU A 145 -22.14 12.28 -7.63
C GLU A 145 -20.71 12.20 -7.08
N PHE A 146 -19.98 11.11 -7.36
CA PHE A 146 -18.59 10.97 -6.93
C PHE A 146 -17.68 11.76 -7.86
N MET A 147 -16.86 12.61 -7.26
CA MET A 147 -15.87 13.43 -7.96
C MET A 147 -14.46 12.88 -7.82
N ILE A 148 -14.23 12.06 -6.78
CA ILE A 148 -12.91 11.51 -6.45
C ILE A 148 -13.04 10.12 -5.86
N GLU A 149 -12.07 9.26 -6.20
CA GLU A 149 -11.84 7.94 -5.61
C GLU A 149 -10.35 7.80 -5.32
N ILE A 150 -10.00 7.26 -4.16
CA ILE A 150 -8.60 7.10 -3.71
C ILE A 150 -8.37 5.65 -3.29
N GLU A 151 -7.40 4.98 -3.89
CA GLU A 151 -6.94 3.65 -3.51
C GLU A 151 -5.51 3.68 -2.96
N LEU A 152 -5.19 2.75 -2.06
CA LEU A 152 -3.88 2.68 -1.42
C LEU A 152 -3.26 1.29 -1.49
N GLU A 153 -1.92 1.26 -1.61
CA GLU A 153 -1.11 0.11 -1.24
C GLU A 153 -0.23 0.47 -0.03
N VAL A 154 -0.18 -0.44 0.94
CA VAL A 154 0.47 -0.24 2.24
C VAL A 154 1.50 -1.33 2.47
N HIS A 155 2.64 -0.97 3.05
CA HIS A 155 3.69 -1.90 3.44
C HIS A 155 4.02 -1.71 4.92
N ILE A 156 3.54 -2.62 5.77
CA ILE A 156 3.80 -2.58 7.21
C ILE A 156 5.21 -3.10 7.48
N LYS A 157 5.97 -2.39 8.29
CA LYS A 157 7.27 -2.88 8.76
C LYS A 157 7.05 -3.93 9.85
N ASN A 158 7.71 -5.07 9.70
CA ASN A 158 7.77 -6.12 10.74
C ASN A 158 8.58 -5.65 11.95
#